data_3c0c960a9a33764a56b11af8ad823570
#
_entry.id   3c0c960a9a33764a56b11af8ad823570
#
_cell.length_a   1.000
_cell.length_b   1.000
_cell.length_c   1.000
_cell.angle_alpha   90.00
_cell.angle_beta   90.00
_cell.angle_gamma   90.00
#
_symmetry.space_group_name_H-M   'P 1'
#
loop_
_entity.id
_entity.type
_entity.pdbx_description
1 polymer ?
#
loop_
_entity_poly.entity_id
_entity_poly.type
_entity_poly.pdbx_seq_one_letter_code
_entity_poly.pdbx_strand_id
1 'polypeptide(L)'
;ATVLYNGEVERFHRDLTGQEASALQLARRFATPSGLLEWLTRYPGLLEWFRFRRAYTTEHFRALSEIIHGAKLRMGIYIFTPSLAPLVGQSYADLRDVADVFAPMIYRNYPTHPGPACLNWELAEIPGELGLAGTPYEAEVMTSMLAWAGFADLNIEPRVDAVKTSLPPEAVGQETQRARNLIGADKELAPIIYIDDPLMADTARLVREGGADGINFFVFKEDWATLVGPAVSS
;
A
#
# COMPACT_ATOMS: atom_id res chain seq x y z
N ALA A 1 -23.70 -14.95 -4.82
CA ALA A 1 -22.40 -14.28 -4.80
C ALA A 1 -21.61 -14.64 -3.53
N THR A 2 -22.20 -14.45 -2.33
CA THR A 2 -21.50 -14.70 -1.05
C THR A 2 -21.07 -16.15 -0.86
N VAL A 3 -21.88 -17.14 -1.28
CA VAL A 3 -21.57 -18.57 -1.14
C VAL A 3 -20.41 -18.98 -2.08
N LEU A 4 -20.43 -18.47 -3.31
CA LEU A 4 -19.33 -18.71 -4.27
C LEU A 4 -18.02 -18.11 -3.77
N TYR A 5 -18.09 -16.88 -3.25
CA TYR A 5 -16.95 -16.18 -2.68
C TYR A 5 -16.32 -16.96 -1.52
N ASN A 6 -17.11 -17.42 -0.54
CA ASN A 6 -16.58 -18.18 0.60
C ASN A 6 -15.90 -19.48 0.15
N GLY A 7 -16.50 -20.24 -0.76
CA GLY A 7 -15.90 -21.45 -1.29
C GLY A 7 -14.61 -21.19 -2.09
N GLU A 8 -14.50 -20.06 -2.77
CA GLU A 8 -13.28 -19.68 -3.49
C GLU A 8 -12.18 -19.20 -2.55
N VAL A 9 -12.50 -18.47 -1.49
CA VAL A 9 -11.54 -18.06 -0.46
C VAL A 9 -10.96 -19.28 0.26
N GLU A 10 -11.79 -20.25 0.63
CA GLU A 10 -11.33 -21.50 1.24
C GLU A 10 -10.45 -22.31 0.28
N ARG A 11 -10.81 -22.38 -1.00
CA ARG A 11 -9.99 -23.04 -2.02
C ARG A 11 -8.67 -22.31 -2.22
N PHE A 12 -8.71 -20.98 -2.33
CA PHE A 12 -7.53 -20.13 -2.42
C PHE A 12 -6.59 -20.33 -1.24
N HIS A 13 -7.11 -20.32 -0.02
CA HIS A 13 -6.34 -20.57 1.19
C HIS A 13 -5.70 -21.96 1.19
N ARG A 14 -6.44 -23.01 0.81
CA ARG A 14 -5.89 -24.37 0.68
C ARG A 14 -4.81 -24.47 -0.38
N ASP A 15 -4.99 -23.80 -1.52
CA ASP A 15 -4.02 -23.79 -2.61
C ASP A 15 -2.73 -23.03 -2.22
N LEU A 16 -2.84 -22.04 -1.32
CA LEU A 16 -1.70 -21.33 -0.76
C LEU A 16 -0.96 -22.09 0.34
N THR A 17 -1.71 -22.68 1.28
CA THR A 17 -1.15 -23.25 2.51
C THR A 17 -0.84 -24.74 2.41
N GLY A 18 -1.24 -25.39 1.33
CA GLY A 18 -1.24 -26.85 1.23
C GLY A 18 0.11 -27.53 1.10
N GLN A 19 1.19 -26.86 0.65
CA GLN A 19 2.56 -27.41 0.55
C GLN A 19 3.56 -26.29 0.21
N GLU A 20 4.80 -26.36 0.71
CA GLU A 20 5.90 -25.42 0.37
C GLU A 20 6.12 -25.28 -1.15
N ALA A 21 6.01 -26.38 -1.90
CA ALA A 21 6.09 -26.37 -3.36
C ALA A 21 4.99 -25.53 -4.02
N SER A 22 3.81 -25.43 -3.42
CA SER A 22 2.69 -24.62 -3.93
C SER A 22 2.97 -23.12 -3.74
N ALA A 23 3.54 -22.74 -2.60
CA ALA A 23 3.88 -21.34 -2.31
C ALA A 23 4.98 -20.83 -3.25
N LEU A 24 6.02 -21.64 -3.50
CA LEU A 24 7.07 -21.30 -4.48
C LEU A 24 6.53 -21.22 -5.91
N GLN A 25 5.68 -22.16 -6.32
CA GLN A 25 5.04 -22.11 -7.64
C GLN A 25 4.15 -20.88 -7.79
N LEU A 26 3.45 -20.46 -6.73
CA LEU A 26 2.66 -19.25 -6.70
C LEU A 26 3.55 -18.02 -6.83
N ALA A 27 4.62 -17.92 -6.05
CA ALA A 27 5.57 -16.82 -6.13
C ALA A 27 6.15 -16.67 -7.53
N ARG A 28 6.55 -17.77 -8.17
CA ARG A 28 7.03 -17.76 -9.56
C ARG A 28 5.98 -17.34 -10.57
N ARG A 29 4.71 -17.68 -10.34
CA ARG A 29 3.60 -17.19 -11.15
C ARG A 29 3.35 -15.70 -10.95
N PHE A 30 3.44 -15.20 -9.73
CA PHE A 30 3.32 -13.76 -9.45
C PHE A 30 4.49 -12.94 -10.00
N ALA A 31 5.65 -13.54 -10.23
CA ALA A 31 6.79 -12.84 -10.82
C ALA A 31 6.55 -12.38 -12.28
N THR A 32 5.49 -12.88 -12.93
CA THR A 32 5.15 -12.47 -14.30
C THR A 32 3.68 -12.03 -14.40
N PRO A 33 3.38 -10.95 -15.18
CA PRO A 33 1.99 -10.50 -15.37
C PRO A 33 1.08 -11.58 -15.95
N SER A 34 1.59 -12.42 -16.85
CA SER A 34 0.84 -13.53 -17.44
C SER A 34 0.51 -14.60 -16.41
N GLY A 35 1.45 -14.94 -15.52
CA GLY A 35 1.23 -15.91 -14.45
C GLY A 35 0.21 -15.41 -13.43
N LEU A 36 0.27 -14.13 -13.06
CA LEU A 36 -0.74 -13.52 -12.20
C LEU A 36 -2.13 -13.57 -12.85
N LEU A 37 -2.23 -13.19 -14.12
CA LEU A 37 -3.51 -13.21 -14.84
C LEU A 37 -4.08 -14.62 -14.92
N GLU A 38 -3.27 -15.62 -15.29
CA GLU A 38 -3.69 -17.01 -15.31
C GLU A 38 -4.21 -17.46 -13.94
N TRP A 39 -3.52 -17.09 -12.87
CA TRP A 39 -3.92 -17.44 -11.52
C TRP A 39 -5.23 -16.77 -11.10
N LEU A 40 -5.40 -15.47 -11.35
CA LEU A 40 -6.62 -14.73 -11.01
C LEU A 40 -7.85 -15.28 -11.75
N THR A 41 -7.69 -15.81 -12.97
CA THR A 41 -8.82 -16.41 -13.71
C THR A 41 -9.36 -17.69 -13.07
N ARG A 42 -8.60 -18.30 -12.16
CA ARG A 42 -9.06 -19.47 -11.38
C ARG A 42 -10.00 -19.11 -10.24
N TYR A 43 -10.06 -17.81 -9.88
CA TYR A 43 -10.82 -17.28 -8.75
C TYR A 43 -11.70 -16.10 -9.18
N PRO A 44 -12.70 -16.34 -10.06
CA PRO A 44 -13.55 -15.25 -10.55
C PRO A 44 -14.35 -14.57 -9.44
N GLY A 45 -14.75 -15.28 -8.39
CA GLY A 45 -15.41 -14.69 -7.23
C GLY A 45 -14.52 -13.75 -6.42
N LEU A 46 -13.20 -13.99 -6.39
CA LEU A 46 -12.24 -13.08 -5.79
C LEU A 46 -12.15 -11.76 -6.59
N LEU A 47 -12.13 -11.85 -7.92
CA LEU A 47 -12.17 -10.66 -8.78
C LEU A 47 -13.47 -9.86 -8.60
N GLU A 48 -14.61 -10.55 -8.52
CA GLU A 48 -15.90 -9.91 -8.24
C GLU A 48 -15.93 -9.25 -6.86
N TRP A 49 -15.26 -9.85 -5.86
CA TRP A 49 -15.11 -9.24 -4.54
C TRP A 49 -14.31 -7.94 -4.58
N PHE A 50 -13.17 -7.91 -5.30
CA PHE A 50 -12.41 -6.68 -5.47
C PHE A 50 -13.20 -5.61 -6.22
N ARG A 51 -13.95 -5.96 -7.27
CA ARG A 51 -14.84 -5.06 -7.99
C ARG A 51 -15.93 -4.50 -7.08
N PHE A 52 -16.58 -5.36 -6.31
CA PHE A 52 -17.60 -4.96 -5.34
C PHE A 52 -17.03 -3.97 -4.33
N ARG A 53 -15.93 -4.28 -3.69
CA ARG A 53 -15.29 -3.39 -2.71
C ARG A 53 -14.94 -2.04 -3.32
N ARG A 54 -14.33 -2.03 -4.49
CA ARG A 54 -13.96 -0.81 -5.22
C ARG A 54 -15.18 0.04 -5.52
N ALA A 55 -16.23 -0.54 -6.10
CA ALA A 55 -17.47 0.16 -6.44
C ALA A 55 -18.16 0.73 -5.20
N TYR A 56 -18.31 -0.09 -4.15
CA TYR A 56 -18.98 0.32 -2.92
C TYR A 56 -18.21 1.41 -2.16
N THR A 57 -16.89 1.28 -2.06
CA THR A 57 -16.04 2.31 -1.45
C THR A 57 -16.14 3.63 -2.21
N THR A 58 -16.06 3.60 -3.53
CA THR A 58 -16.17 4.80 -4.36
C THR A 58 -17.55 5.47 -4.24
N GLU A 59 -18.63 4.69 -4.25
CA GLU A 59 -19.98 5.19 -4.07
C GLU A 59 -20.17 5.85 -2.70
N HIS A 60 -19.65 5.22 -1.64
CA HIS A 60 -19.69 5.77 -0.30
C HIS A 60 -18.99 7.13 -0.20
N PHE A 61 -17.76 7.23 -0.71
CA PHE A 61 -17.02 8.49 -0.71
C PHE A 61 -17.70 9.55 -1.59
N ARG A 62 -18.33 9.16 -2.70
CA ARG A 62 -19.10 10.09 -3.56
C ARG A 62 -20.28 10.68 -2.80
N ALA A 63 -21.04 9.85 -2.09
CA ALA A 63 -22.16 10.34 -1.28
C ALA A 63 -21.72 11.31 -0.18
N LEU A 64 -20.58 11.05 0.48
CA LEU A 64 -19.98 11.98 1.44
C LEU A 64 -19.53 13.29 0.78
N SER A 65 -18.91 13.19 -0.40
CA SER A 65 -18.44 14.35 -1.17
C SER A 65 -19.60 15.29 -1.53
N GLU A 66 -20.73 14.75 -1.95
CA GLU A 66 -21.93 15.56 -2.27
C GLU A 66 -22.40 16.38 -1.05
N ILE A 67 -22.39 15.79 0.14
CA ILE A 67 -22.77 16.48 1.38
C ILE A 67 -21.76 17.59 1.72
N ILE A 68 -20.45 17.27 1.67
CA ILE A 68 -19.36 18.17 2.04
C ILE A 68 -19.29 19.35 1.07
N HIS A 69 -19.31 19.08 -0.24
CA HIS A 69 -19.32 20.12 -1.26
C HIS A 69 -20.62 20.95 -1.26
N GLY A 70 -21.76 20.32 -0.96
CA GLY A 70 -23.03 21.03 -0.73
C GLY A 70 -22.94 22.07 0.39
N ALA A 71 -22.12 21.80 1.41
CA ALA A 71 -21.79 22.73 2.48
C ALA A 71 -20.67 23.74 2.11
N LYS A 72 -20.19 23.75 0.86
CA LYS A 72 -19.07 24.56 0.35
C LYS A 72 -17.73 24.30 1.08
N LEU A 73 -17.52 23.09 1.55
CA LEU A 73 -16.29 22.63 2.17
C LEU A 73 -15.50 21.75 1.20
N ARG A 74 -14.19 21.68 1.42
CA ARG A 74 -13.31 20.76 0.71
C ARG A 74 -13.30 19.39 1.38
N MET A 75 -13.27 18.33 0.59
CA MET A 75 -13.19 16.96 1.08
C MET A 75 -11.75 16.45 1.06
N GLY A 76 -11.19 16.17 2.25
CA GLY A 76 -9.93 15.44 2.39
C GLY A 76 -10.19 13.98 2.73
N ILE A 77 -9.38 13.07 2.19
CA ILE A 77 -9.45 11.65 2.50
C ILE A 77 -8.11 11.08 2.94
N TYR A 78 -8.15 10.28 4.00
CA TYR A 78 -7.07 9.36 4.32
C TYR A 78 -7.21 8.12 3.46
N ILE A 79 -6.15 7.74 2.79
CA ILE A 79 -6.14 6.64 1.83
C ILE A 79 -4.89 5.79 2.04
N PHE A 80 -4.98 4.50 1.74
CA PHE A 80 -3.79 3.65 1.80
C PHE A 80 -2.84 3.93 0.65
N THR A 81 -1.59 3.52 0.82
CA THR A 81 -0.54 3.72 -0.19
C THR A 81 -0.98 3.12 -1.54
N PRO A 82 -0.64 3.76 -2.67
CA PRO A 82 -1.11 3.35 -4.01
C PRO A 82 -0.90 1.88 -4.34
N SER A 83 0.22 1.28 -3.92
CA SER A 83 0.49 -0.14 -4.18
C SER A 83 -0.47 -1.09 -3.45
N LEU A 84 -1.00 -0.70 -2.28
CA LEU A 84 -1.86 -1.55 -1.44
C LEU A 84 -3.33 -1.13 -1.46
N ALA A 85 -3.64 0.11 -1.81
CA ALA A 85 -5.01 0.64 -1.81
C ALA A 85 -6.03 -0.24 -2.56
N PRO A 86 -5.71 -0.86 -3.72
CA PRO A 86 -6.63 -1.75 -4.42
C PRO A 86 -7.06 -2.97 -3.60
N LEU A 87 -6.19 -3.48 -2.70
CA LEU A 87 -6.49 -4.62 -1.85
C LEU A 87 -7.63 -4.34 -0.87
N VAL A 88 -7.82 -3.08 -0.50
CA VAL A 88 -8.90 -2.63 0.38
C VAL A 88 -10.05 -1.94 -0.35
N GLY A 89 -10.05 -2.00 -1.68
CA GLY A 89 -11.11 -1.43 -2.53
C GLY A 89 -11.00 0.09 -2.73
N GLN A 90 -9.87 0.70 -2.40
CA GLN A 90 -9.61 2.11 -2.69
C GLN A 90 -8.94 2.25 -4.06
N SER A 91 -9.51 3.12 -4.91
CA SER A 91 -8.99 3.42 -6.23
C SER A 91 -8.72 4.91 -6.35
N TYR A 92 -7.46 5.32 -6.44
CA TYR A 92 -7.08 6.71 -6.62
C TYR A 92 -7.75 7.34 -7.85
N ALA A 93 -7.78 6.60 -8.97
CA ALA A 93 -8.39 7.07 -10.20
C ALA A 93 -9.89 7.33 -10.07
N ASP A 94 -10.62 6.46 -9.36
CA ASP A 94 -12.07 6.63 -9.15
C ASP A 94 -12.39 7.72 -8.11
N LEU A 95 -11.49 7.91 -7.15
CA LEU A 95 -11.64 8.90 -6.08
C LEU A 95 -11.13 10.28 -6.47
N ARG A 96 -10.39 10.39 -7.59
CA ARG A 96 -9.85 11.66 -8.08
C ARG A 96 -10.92 12.75 -8.22
N ASP A 97 -12.07 12.39 -8.79
CA ASP A 97 -13.17 13.34 -9.02
C ASP A 97 -14.09 13.49 -7.79
N VAL A 98 -13.76 12.80 -6.70
CA VAL A 98 -14.56 12.76 -5.47
C VAL A 98 -13.93 13.59 -4.37
N ALA A 99 -12.60 13.55 -4.20
CA ALA A 99 -11.87 14.24 -3.15
C ALA A 99 -11.05 15.41 -3.70
N ASP A 100 -10.79 16.39 -2.82
CA ASP A 100 -9.96 17.56 -3.11
C ASP A 100 -8.54 17.41 -2.57
N VAL A 101 -8.38 16.67 -1.46
CA VAL A 101 -7.13 16.44 -0.75
C VAL A 101 -6.93 14.94 -0.53
N PHE A 102 -5.78 14.44 -0.90
CA PHE A 102 -5.37 13.05 -0.72
C PHE A 102 -4.24 12.96 0.29
N ALA A 103 -4.45 12.19 1.35
CA ALA A 103 -3.45 11.94 2.39
C ALA A 103 -3.12 10.42 2.46
N PRO A 104 -2.25 9.91 1.56
CA PRO A 104 -1.82 8.52 1.62
C PRO A 104 -1.04 8.23 2.89
N MET A 105 -1.41 7.17 3.59
CA MET A 105 -0.66 6.65 4.73
C MET A 105 0.47 5.76 4.23
N ILE A 106 1.72 6.19 4.36
CA ILE A 106 2.89 5.50 3.82
C ILE A 106 3.92 5.31 4.93
N TYR A 107 3.71 4.30 5.77
CA TYR A 107 4.63 3.99 6.85
C TYR A 107 5.63 2.92 6.41
N ARG A 108 6.91 3.30 6.31
CA ARG A 108 8.00 2.44 5.83
C ARG A 108 8.69 1.60 6.93
N ASN A 109 8.52 1.98 8.20
CA ASN A 109 9.23 1.40 9.36
C ASN A 109 8.39 1.42 10.63
N TYR A 110 7.06 1.32 10.51
CA TYR A 110 6.21 1.33 11.69
C TYR A 110 6.50 0.10 12.57
N PRO A 111 6.59 0.26 13.92
CA PRO A 111 7.09 -0.81 14.79
C PRO A 111 6.11 -1.95 15.03
N THR A 112 4.83 -1.74 14.72
CA THR A 112 3.76 -2.74 14.87
C THR A 112 2.98 -2.87 13.57
N HIS A 113 2.05 -3.83 13.50
CA HIS A 113 1.19 -4.04 12.34
C HIS A 113 -0.25 -3.54 12.60
N PRO A 114 -0.52 -2.24 12.53
CA PRO A 114 -1.87 -1.69 12.73
C PRO A 114 -2.77 -1.82 11.47
N GLY A 115 -2.27 -2.39 10.38
CA GLY A 115 -3.00 -2.59 9.13
C GLY A 115 -2.29 -2.03 7.88
N PRO A 116 -3.00 -1.93 6.74
CA PRO A 116 -2.43 -1.64 5.41
C PRO A 116 -1.75 -0.26 5.23
N ALA A 117 -1.70 0.56 6.27
CA ALA A 117 -0.87 1.76 6.30
C ALA A 117 0.63 1.47 6.44
N CYS A 118 0.97 0.28 6.96
CA CYS A 118 2.34 -0.14 7.24
C CYS A 118 2.90 -0.95 6.07
N LEU A 119 3.43 -0.25 5.10
CA LEU A 119 3.95 -0.82 3.86
C LEU A 119 4.98 -1.92 4.10
N ASN A 120 5.87 -1.74 5.09
CA ASN A 120 6.88 -2.72 5.46
C ASN A 120 6.26 -4.03 5.98
N TRP A 121 5.21 -3.96 6.80
CA TRP A 121 4.54 -5.14 7.34
C TRP A 121 3.76 -5.89 6.27
N GLU A 122 2.95 -5.19 5.49
CA GLU A 122 2.10 -5.80 4.46
C GLU A 122 2.92 -6.55 3.40
N LEU A 123 4.06 -5.99 2.97
CA LEU A 123 4.93 -6.67 2.01
C LEU A 123 5.63 -7.90 2.61
N ALA A 124 5.95 -7.87 3.90
CA ALA A 124 6.59 -8.97 4.59
C ALA A 124 5.62 -10.07 5.04
N GLU A 125 4.35 -9.71 5.30
CA GLU A 125 3.37 -10.60 5.90
C GLU A 125 3.00 -11.76 4.97
N ILE A 126 2.77 -11.51 3.70
CA ILE A 126 2.38 -12.57 2.75
C ILE A 126 3.42 -13.70 2.71
N PRO A 127 4.72 -13.44 2.47
CA PRO A 127 5.72 -14.48 2.55
C PRO A 127 5.87 -15.10 3.94
N GLY A 128 5.68 -14.31 5.00
CA GLY A 128 5.70 -14.78 6.38
C GLY A 128 4.58 -15.77 6.69
N GLU A 129 3.35 -15.44 6.37
CA GLU A 129 2.16 -16.28 6.55
C GLU A 129 2.20 -17.56 5.69
N LEU A 130 2.85 -17.52 4.54
CA LEU A 130 3.10 -18.70 3.71
C LEU A 130 4.19 -19.64 4.29
N GLY A 131 4.78 -19.29 5.44
CA GLY A 131 5.84 -20.07 6.07
C GLY A 131 7.16 -20.10 5.30
N LEU A 132 7.41 -19.09 4.46
CA LEU A 132 8.59 -19.02 3.59
C LEU A 132 9.77 -18.29 4.24
N ALA A 133 9.56 -17.59 5.36
CA ALA A 133 10.61 -16.96 6.13
C ALA A 133 11.66 -17.99 6.61
N GLY A 134 12.94 -17.72 6.37
CA GLY A 134 14.05 -18.62 6.71
C GLY A 134 14.19 -19.84 5.80
N THR A 135 13.35 -20.01 4.78
CA THR A 135 13.50 -21.09 3.80
C THR A 135 14.43 -20.67 2.64
N PRO A 136 14.97 -21.63 1.85
CA PRO A 136 15.76 -21.31 0.65
C PRO A 136 14.98 -20.49 -0.41
N TYR A 137 13.67 -20.40 -0.30
CA TYR A 137 12.77 -19.74 -1.25
C TYR A 137 12.43 -18.29 -0.85
N GLU A 138 12.77 -17.90 0.37
CA GLU A 138 12.43 -16.59 0.92
C GLU A 138 12.84 -15.43 0.00
N ALA A 139 14.10 -15.44 -0.43
CA ALA A 139 14.64 -14.36 -1.25
C ALA A 139 13.93 -14.23 -2.62
N GLU A 140 13.60 -15.37 -3.27
CA GLU A 140 12.89 -15.37 -4.56
C GLU A 140 11.48 -14.78 -4.40
N VAL A 141 10.77 -15.14 -3.33
CA VAL A 141 9.42 -14.67 -3.06
C VAL A 141 9.43 -13.20 -2.69
N MET A 142 10.32 -12.78 -1.78
CA MET A 142 10.44 -11.37 -1.40
C MET A 142 10.81 -10.48 -2.59
N THR A 143 11.75 -10.92 -3.45
CA THR A 143 12.07 -10.20 -4.68
C THR A 143 10.84 -10.02 -5.58
N SER A 144 10.03 -11.06 -5.74
CA SER A 144 8.80 -10.99 -6.52
C SER A 144 7.77 -10.04 -5.89
N MET A 145 7.60 -10.07 -4.57
CA MET A 145 6.68 -9.17 -3.86
C MET A 145 7.11 -7.71 -3.97
N LEU A 146 8.40 -7.43 -3.79
CA LEU A 146 8.97 -6.09 -3.95
C LEU A 146 8.81 -5.58 -5.39
N ALA A 147 9.07 -6.42 -6.38
CA ALA A 147 8.87 -6.08 -7.79
C ALA A 147 7.40 -5.80 -8.10
N TRP A 148 6.49 -6.58 -7.52
CA TRP A 148 5.05 -6.41 -7.68
C TRP A 148 4.54 -5.09 -7.08
N ALA A 149 5.10 -4.69 -5.94
CA ALA A 149 4.84 -3.38 -5.34
C ALA A 149 5.52 -2.22 -6.11
N GLY A 150 6.36 -2.53 -7.12
CA GLY A 150 7.05 -1.54 -7.93
C GLY A 150 8.36 -1.04 -7.33
N PHE A 151 9.01 -1.84 -6.48
CA PHE A 151 10.26 -1.54 -5.79
C PHE A 151 11.45 -2.38 -6.30
N ALA A 152 11.35 -2.91 -7.53
CA ALA A 152 12.40 -3.78 -8.09
C ALA A 152 13.75 -3.09 -8.28
N ASP A 153 13.75 -1.77 -8.44
CA ASP A 153 14.92 -0.92 -8.62
C ASP A 153 15.53 -0.40 -7.31
N LEU A 154 14.85 -0.66 -6.18
CA LEU A 154 15.38 -0.28 -4.87
C LEU A 154 16.29 -1.36 -4.31
N ASN A 155 17.36 -0.90 -3.64
CA ASN A 155 18.29 -1.81 -2.94
C ASN A 155 17.68 -2.26 -1.61
N ILE A 156 16.77 -3.24 -1.66
CA ILE A 156 16.11 -3.82 -0.50
C ILE A 156 16.59 -5.26 -0.33
N GLU A 157 17.07 -5.61 0.85
CA GLU A 157 17.41 -7.00 1.16
C GLU A 157 16.13 -7.87 1.08
N PRO A 158 16.08 -8.89 0.21
CA PRO A 158 14.87 -9.64 -0.04
C PRO A 158 14.63 -10.72 1.04
N ARG A 159 14.48 -10.26 2.28
CA ARG A 159 14.18 -11.10 3.45
C ARG A 159 13.01 -10.53 4.21
N VAL A 160 12.15 -11.42 4.72
CA VAL A 160 10.96 -11.05 5.49
C VAL A 160 11.30 -10.14 6.65
N ASP A 161 12.29 -10.51 7.48
CA ASP A 161 12.68 -9.71 8.65
C ASP A 161 13.29 -8.36 8.28
N ALA A 162 14.05 -8.28 7.19
CA ALA A 162 14.63 -7.03 6.73
C ALA A 162 13.54 -6.06 6.25
N VAL A 163 12.64 -6.51 5.39
CA VAL A 163 11.52 -5.72 4.89
C VAL A 163 10.58 -5.33 6.02
N LYS A 164 10.27 -6.24 6.94
CA LYS A 164 9.42 -5.98 8.10
C LYS A 164 10.01 -4.90 9.02
N THR A 165 11.32 -4.87 9.15
CA THR A 165 12.01 -3.86 9.98
C THR A 165 11.88 -2.48 9.38
N SER A 166 12.24 -2.31 8.10
CA SER A 166 12.07 -1.04 7.40
C SER A 166 12.29 -1.19 5.90
N LEU A 167 11.62 -0.33 5.13
CA LEU A 167 11.94 -0.04 3.74
C LEU A 167 12.83 1.21 3.64
N PRO A 168 13.57 1.41 2.56
CA PRO A 168 14.32 2.65 2.35
C PRO A 168 13.36 3.85 2.13
N PRO A 169 13.78 5.09 2.45
CA PRO A 169 12.97 6.29 2.23
C PRO A 169 12.51 6.47 0.79
N GLU A 170 13.27 5.98 -0.19
CA GLU A 170 12.95 5.99 -1.61
C GLU A 170 11.62 5.29 -1.93
N ALA A 171 11.25 4.27 -1.16
CA ALA A 171 9.96 3.61 -1.31
C ALA A 171 8.79 4.57 -1.05
N VAL A 172 8.92 5.46 -0.05
CA VAL A 172 7.91 6.48 0.26
C VAL A 172 7.85 7.54 -0.86
N GLY A 173 9.01 7.96 -1.38
CA GLY A 173 9.10 8.87 -2.52
C GLY A 173 8.41 8.30 -3.77
N GLN A 174 8.67 7.04 -4.09
CA GLN A 174 8.04 6.35 -5.23
C GLN A 174 6.52 6.22 -5.07
N GLU A 175 6.04 5.85 -3.87
CA GLU A 175 4.59 5.80 -3.58
C GLU A 175 3.95 7.19 -3.69
N THR A 176 4.63 8.24 -3.22
CA THR A 176 4.16 9.62 -3.36
C THR A 176 4.05 10.03 -4.83
N GLN A 177 5.09 9.76 -5.62
CA GLN A 177 5.08 10.04 -7.06
C GLN A 177 3.97 9.25 -7.78
N ARG A 178 3.76 8.00 -7.40
CA ARG A 178 2.67 7.16 -7.94
C ARG A 178 1.30 7.76 -7.60
N ALA A 179 1.10 8.21 -6.35
CA ALA A 179 -0.12 8.89 -5.96
C ALA A 179 -0.34 10.15 -6.80
N ARG A 180 0.68 11.00 -6.95
CA ARG A 180 0.63 12.20 -7.78
C ARG A 180 0.23 11.90 -9.22
N ASN A 181 0.82 10.89 -9.81
CA ASN A 181 0.49 10.48 -11.20
C ASN A 181 -0.96 10.01 -11.35
N LEU A 182 -1.53 9.41 -10.31
CA LEU A 182 -2.90 8.91 -10.34
C LEU A 182 -3.95 10.00 -10.10
N ILE A 183 -3.67 10.99 -9.25
CA ILE A 183 -4.63 12.06 -8.92
C ILE A 183 -4.48 13.31 -9.80
N GLY A 184 -3.32 13.50 -10.44
CA GLY A 184 -3.03 14.71 -11.23
C GLY A 184 -2.55 15.90 -10.39
N ALA A 185 -2.18 16.99 -11.05
CA ALA A 185 -1.61 18.18 -10.41
C ALA A 185 -2.67 19.14 -9.84
N ASP A 186 -3.92 18.94 -10.19
CA ASP A 186 -5.06 19.75 -9.76
C ASP A 186 -5.62 19.37 -8.38
N LYS A 187 -5.13 18.28 -7.80
CA LYS A 187 -5.51 17.79 -6.47
C LYS A 187 -4.38 18.01 -5.47
N GLU A 188 -4.75 18.31 -4.23
CA GLU A 188 -3.77 18.42 -3.14
C GLU A 188 -3.33 17.04 -2.67
N LEU A 189 -2.01 16.86 -2.55
CA LEU A 189 -1.39 15.62 -2.08
C LEU A 189 -0.58 15.90 -0.82
N ALA A 190 -0.97 15.31 0.30
CA ALA A 190 -0.33 15.48 1.59
C ALA A 190 -0.11 14.13 2.30
N PRO A 191 0.89 13.34 1.89
CA PRO A 191 1.18 12.03 2.47
C PRO A 191 1.37 12.08 3.98
N ILE A 192 1.04 10.98 4.64
CA ILE A 192 1.22 10.81 6.07
C ILE A 192 2.43 9.90 6.29
N ILE A 193 3.45 10.41 6.99
CA ILE A 193 4.66 9.66 7.32
C ILE A 193 4.84 9.53 8.83
N TYR A 194 5.63 8.53 9.26
CA TYR A 194 5.82 8.26 10.67
C TYR A 194 6.85 9.22 11.29
N ILE A 195 6.46 9.90 12.39
CA ILE A 195 7.28 10.94 13.01
C ILE A 195 8.54 10.38 13.72
N ASP A 196 8.46 9.16 14.25
CA ASP A 196 9.60 8.51 14.92
C ASP A 196 10.50 7.73 13.94
N ASP A 197 10.36 7.98 12.64
CA ASP A 197 11.29 7.43 11.64
C ASP A 197 12.69 8.03 11.83
N PRO A 198 13.74 7.22 12.08
CA PRO A 198 15.12 7.73 12.19
C PRO A 198 15.62 8.47 10.94
N LEU A 199 15.04 8.19 9.76
CA LEU A 199 15.32 8.84 8.49
C LEU A 199 14.16 9.76 8.04
N MET A 200 13.41 10.31 8.99
CA MET A 200 12.22 11.12 8.72
C MET A 200 12.52 12.34 7.84
N ALA A 201 13.67 13.00 8.03
CA ALA A 201 14.08 14.14 7.20
C ALA A 201 14.31 13.74 5.73
N ASP A 202 15.00 12.63 5.48
CA ASP A 202 15.19 12.08 4.12
C ASP A 202 13.86 11.64 3.52
N THR A 203 13.03 10.97 4.30
CA THR A 203 11.68 10.57 3.88
C THR A 203 10.85 11.78 3.48
N ALA A 204 10.85 12.85 4.28
CA ALA A 204 10.12 14.08 4.00
C ALA A 204 10.64 14.80 2.74
N ARG A 205 11.97 14.83 2.53
CA ARG A 205 12.57 15.36 1.29
C ARG A 205 12.08 14.59 0.07
N LEU A 206 12.14 13.25 0.10
CA LEU A 206 11.70 12.40 -1.01
C LEU A 206 10.19 12.47 -1.26
N VAL A 207 9.39 12.68 -0.23
CA VAL A 207 7.94 12.96 -0.36
C VAL A 207 7.71 14.25 -1.16
N ARG A 208 8.45 15.33 -0.84
CA ARG A 208 8.35 16.58 -1.62
C ARG A 208 8.82 16.40 -3.07
N GLU A 209 9.95 15.73 -3.27
CA GLU A 209 10.47 15.40 -4.61
C GLU A 209 9.48 14.54 -5.41
N GLY A 210 8.72 13.67 -4.73
CA GLY A 210 7.62 12.88 -5.30
C GLY A 210 6.38 13.69 -5.69
N GLY A 211 6.38 15.01 -5.45
CA GLY A 211 5.34 15.94 -5.87
C GLY A 211 4.24 16.18 -4.84
N ALA A 212 4.51 15.98 -3.56
CA ALA A 212 3.57 16.35 -2.50
C ALA A 212 3.47 17.88 -2.31
N ASP A 213 2.27 18.37 -2.01
CA ASP A 213 2.00 19.77 -1.68
C ASP A 213 2.19 20.04 -0.19
N GLY A 214 2.08 19.01 0.63
CA GLY A 214 2.24 19.06 2.07
C GLY A 214 2.61 17.69 2.65
N ILE A 215 2.89 17.64 3.95
CA ILE A 215 3.20 16.40 4.67
C ILE A 215 2.45 16.40 5.99
N ASN A 216 1.81 15.27 6.30
CA ASN A 216 1.26 15.01 7.62
C ASN A 216 2.22 14.08 8.39
N PHE A 217 2.39 14.35 9.66
CA PHE A 217 3.23 13.53 10.54
C PHE A 217 2.34 12.74 11.52
N PHE A 218 2.53 11.44 11.57
CA PHE A 218 1.89 10.51 12.48
C PHE A 218 2.95 9.94 13.42
N VAL A 219 2.85 9.94 14.76
CA VAL A 219 1.73 10.28 15.64
C VAL A 219 2.04 11.63 16.31
N PHE A 220 1.06 12.21 17.05
CA PHE A 220 1.32 13.42 17.84
C PHE A 220 2.38 13.17 18.94
N LYS A 221 3.34 14.10 19.05
CA LYS A 221 4.39 14.15 20.06
C LYS A 221 4.44 15.56 20.67
N GLU A 222 4.73 15.66 21.98
CA GLU A 222 4.86 16.97 22.64
C GLU A 222 6.04 17.78 22.07
N ASP A 223 7.12 17.09 21.69
CA ASP A 223 8.35 17.66 21.11
C ASP A 223 8.35 17.68 19.58
N TRP A 224 7.16 17.58 18.95
CA TRP A 224 7.00 17.49 17.48
C TRP A 224 7.76 18.57 16.72
N ALA A 225 7.85 19.79 17.26
CA ALA A 225 8.54 20.88 16.57
C ALA A 225 10.04 20.64 16.43
N THR A 226 10.66 19.97 17.42
CA THR A 226 12.07 19.59 17.37
C THR A 226 12.28 18.43 16.38
N LEU A 227 11.35 17.45 16.37
CA LEU A 227 11.43 16.30 15.48
C LEU A 227 11.21 16.68 14.01
N VAL A 228 10.23 17.53 13.73
CA VAL A 228 9.84 17.93 12.37
C VAL A 228 10.72 19.06 11.82
N GLY A 229 11.34 19.89 12.68
CA GLY A 229 12.16 21.03 12.27
C GLY A 229 13.17 20.71 11.16
N PRO A 230 13.99 19.66 11.25
CA PRO A 230 14.92 19.26 10.19
C PRO A 230 14.25 18.89 8.87
N ALA A 231 13.05 18.30 8.92
CA ALA A 231 12.30 17.89 7.74
C ALA A 231 11.64 19.07 7.01
N VAL A 232 11.37 20.16 7.71
CA VAL A 232 10.71 21.35 7.12
C VAL A 232 11.76 22.35 6.59
N SER A 233 12.98 22.30 7.13
CA SER A 233 14.06 23.24 6.79
C SER A 233 14.94 22.80 5.62
N SER A 234 14.79 21.55 5.17
CA SER A 234 15.48 20.95 4.02
C SER A 234 14.59 21.01 2.78
#